data_ee4f42152d7e0c4fbe3389e9b4f7c9c9
#
_entry.id   ee4f42152d7e0c4fbe3389e9b4f7c9c9
#
_cell.length_a   1.000
_cell.length_b   1.000
_cell.length_c   1.000
_cell.angle_alpha   90.00
_cell.angle_beta   90.00
_cell.angle_gamma   90.00
#
_symmetry.space_group_name_H-M   'P 1'
#
loop_
_entity.id
_entity.type
_entity.pdbx_description
1 polymer ?
#
loop_
_entity_poly.entity_id
_entity_poly.type
_entity_poly.pdbx_seq_one_letter_code
_entity_poly.pdbx_strand_id
1 'polypeptide(L)'
;FYSSAMARKFVELHPEFPAVDVTNSDIEHFLLTFALYFFGSVFLMILGTIAYLPQYYAYSQVELLLCDTLAIGIAKPSRVLKTSRFLMKGYKFQRFVLDLQLLPWYLLIWISFGIASIPTFPYIYSSQFFFYQRLLEIKRRKV
;
A
#
# COMPACT_ATOMS: atom_id res chain seq x y z
N PHE A 1 -43.01 6.59 -7.30
CA PHE A 1 -44.47 6.36 -7.07
C PHE A 1 -44.92 4.98 -7.55
N TYR A 2 -44.40 4.44 -8.63
CA TYR A 2 -44.80 3.12 -9.17
C TYR A 2 -44.29 1.92 -8.32
N SER A 3 -43.17 2.10 -7.57
CA SER A 3 -42.53 1.07 -6.79
C SER A 3 -43.33 0.67 -5.53
N SER A 4 -43.97 1.62 -4.85
CA SER A 4 -44.72 1.35 -3.62
C SER A 4 -46.02 0.59 -3.81
N ALA A 5 -46.70 0.81 -4.95
CA ALA A 5 -47.93 0.11 -5.29
C ALA A 5 -47.67 -1.36 -5.71
N MET A 6 -46.55 -1.61 -6.40
CA MET A 6 -46.13 -2.97 -6.78
C MET A 6 -45.70 -3.78 -5.54
N ALA A 7 -44.96 -3.14 -4.62
CA ALA A 7 -44.54 -3.79 -3.36
C ALA A 7 -45.75 -4.20 -2.51
N ARG A 8 -46.78 -3.34 -2.39
CA ARG A 8 -48.01 -3.68 -1.66
C ARG A 8 -48.77 -4.84 -2.31
N LYS A 9 -48.89 -4.85 -3.62
CA LYS A 9 -49.50 -5.96 -4.35
C LYS A 9 -48.74 -7.28 -4.20
N PHE A 10 -47.45 -7.23 -4.14
CA PHE A 10 -46.59 -8.41 -3.91
C PHE A 10 -46.82 -9.00 -2.51
N VAL A 11 -46.89 -8.16 -1.50
CA VAL A 11 -47.15 -8.58 -0.11
C VAL A 11 -48.60 -9.16 0.06
N GLU A 12 -49.58 -8.57 -0.62
CA GLU A 12 -50.95 -9.11 -0.63
C GLU A 12 -51.08 -10.50 -1.27
N LEU A 13 -50.30 -10.74 -2.35
CA LEU A 13 -50.27 -12.01 -3.07
C LEU A 13 -49.47 -13.12 -2.33
N HIS A 14 -48.58 -12.75 -1.45
CA HIS A 14 -47.69 -13.67 -0.75
C HIS A 14 -47.68 -13.43 0.80
N PRO A 15 -48.78 -13.81 1.48
CA PRO A 15 -48.92 -13.59 2.91
C PRO A 15 -47.89 -14.38 3.77
N GLU A 16 -47.21 -15.32 3.19
CA GLU A 16 -46.12 -16.08 3.78
C GLU A 16 -44.80 -15.27 3.97
N PHE A 17 -44.67 -14.12 3.28
CA PHE A 17 -43.55 -13.21 3.49
C PHE A 17 -44.02 -12.11 4.46
N PRO A 18 -43.54 -12.09 5.74
CA PRO A 18 -43.86 -11.00 6.64
C PRO A 18 -43.38 -9.69 6.02
N ALA A 19 -44.29 -8.70 5.92
CA ALA A 19 -43.91 -7.35 5.54
C ALA A 19 -42.87 -6.86 6.57
N VAL A 20 -41.61 -6.81 6.18
CA VAL A 20 -40.56 -6.21 7.00
C VAL A 20 -40.82 -4.71 6.97
N ASP A 21 -41.49 -4.22 8.00
CA ASP A 21 -41.70 -2.80 8.21
C ASP A 21 -40.37 -2.20 8.67
N VAL A 22 -39.54 -1.89 7.67
CA VAL A 22 -38.22 -1.27 7.92
C VAL A 22 -38.50 0.16 8.33
N THR A 23 -38.50 0.39 9.63
CA THR A 23 -38.63 1.74 10.19
C THR A 23 -37.44 2.60 9.85
N ASN A 24 -37.62 3.91 9.72
CA ASN A 24 -36.51 4.84 9.47
C ASN A 24 -35.39 4.71 10.51
N SER A 25 -35.76 4.37 11.75
CA SER A 25 -34.79 4.10 12.84
C SER A 25 -33.88 2.91 12.55
N ASP A 26 -34.39 1.84 11.93
CA ASP A 26 -33.59 0.65 11.63
C ASP A 26 -32.57 0.96 10.52
N ILE A 27 -32.97 1.80 9.54
CA ILE A 27 -32.07 2.28 8.48
C ILE A 27 -30.97 3.19 9.08
N GLU A 28 -31.33 4.09 9.98
CA GLU A 28 -30.36 4.97 10.65
C GLU A 28 -29.37 4.18 11.50
N HIS A 29 -29.82 3.21 12.29
CA HIS A 29 -28.96 2.33 13.06
C HIS A 29 -28.03 1.49 12.17
N PHE A 30 -28.54 0.97 11.06
CA PHE A 30 -27.73 0.23 10.10
C PHE A 30 -26.65 1.12 9.48
N LEU A 31 -27.02 2.33 9.02
CA LEU A 31 -26.08 3.27 8.43
C LEU A 31 -25.01 3.73 9.43
N LEU A 32 -25.38 4.03 10.66
CA LEU A 32 -24.46 4.39 11.73
C LEU A 32 -23.49 3.24 12.05
N THR A 33 -23.99 2.04 12.17
CA THR A 33 -23.18 0.86 12.44
C THR A 33 -22.21 0.58 11.30
N PHE A 34 -22.70 0.63 10.06
CA PHE A 34 -21.87 0.48 8.87
C PHE A 34 -20.79 1.55 8.79
N ALA A 35 -21.14 2.82 9.03
CA ALA A 35 -20.18 3.91 9.04
C ALA A 35 -19.10 3.72 10.09
N LEU A 36 -19.47 3.32 11.32
CA LEU A 36 -18.53 3.04 12.43
C LEU A 36 -17.53 1.94 12.05
N TYR A 37 -18.00 0.82 11.50
CA TYR A 37 -17.13 -0.27 11.08
C TYR A 37 -16.25 0.14 9.88
N PHE A 38 -16.80 0.87 8.90
CA PHE A 38 -16.06 1.33 7.76
C PHE A 38 -14.93 2.29 8.16
N PHE A 39 -15.25 3.35 8.90
CA PHE A 39 -14.25 4.31 9.36
C PHE A 39 -13.25 3.68 10.35
N GLY A 40 -13.71 2.78 11.22
CA GLY A 40 -12.85 2.03 12.12
C GLY A 40 -11.84 1.16 11.37
N SER A 41 -12.28 0.44 10.33
CA SER A 41 -11.39 -0.40 9.52
C SER A 41 -10.38 0.44 8.73
N VAL A 42 -10.79 1.56 8.15
CA VAL A 42 -9.90 2.50 7.46
C VAL A 42 -8.85 3.08 8.41
N PHE A 43 -9.27 3.47 9.61
CA PHE A 43 -8.36 3.97 10.65
C PHE A 43 -7.31 2.94 11.06
N LEU A 44 -7.72 1.69 11.31
CA LEU A 44 -6.81 0.59 11.61
C LEU A 44 -5.85 0.28 10.46
N MET A 45 -6.33 0.36 9.22
CA MET A 45 -5.50 0.18 8.03
C MET A 45 -4.42 1.27 7.92
N ILE A 46 -4.77 2.52 8.20
CA ILE A 46 -3.82 3.65 8.22
C ILE A 46 -2.76 3.44 9.31
N LEU A 47 -3.18 3.10 10.54
CA LEU A 47 -2.25 2.82 11.64
C LEU A 47 -1.31 1.65 11.31
N GLY A 48 -1.84 0.58 10.74
CA GLY A 48 -1.04 -0.58 10.30
C GLY A 48 0.00 -0.18 9.24
N THR A 49 -0.40 0.64 8.28
CA THR A 49 0.51 1.14 7.23
C THR A 49 1.62 2.01 7.84
N ILE A 50 1.28 2.93 8.75
CA ILE A 50 2.28 3.79 9.43
C ILE A 50 3.28 2.96 10.22
N ALA A 51 2.84 1.92 10.92
CA ALA A 51 3.70 1.02 11.68
C ALA A 51 4.59 0.16 10.77
N TYR A 52 4.09 -0.23 9.59
CA TYR A 52 4.80 -1.06 8.62
C TYR A 52 5.88 -0.29 7.83
N LEU A 53 5.63 0.99 7.49
CA LEU A 53 6.52 1.82 6.68
C LEU A 53 7.98 1.82 7.14
N PRO A 54 8.32 2.05 8.42
CA PRO A 54 9.71 2.09 8.85
C PRO A 54 10.42 0.73 8.74
N GLN A 55 9.70 -0.37 8.80
CA GLN A 55 10.25 -1.71 8.55
C GLN A 55 10.47 -1.94 7.05
N TYR A 56 9.49 -1.61 6.23
CA TYR A 56 9.59 -1.70 4.78
C TYR A 56 10.82 -0.96 4.25
N TYR A 57 11.02 0.29 4.67
CA TYR A 57 12.18 1.07 4.25
C TYR A 57 13.52 0.54 4.82
N ALA A 58 13.51 -0.12 5.97
CA ALA A 58 14.72 -0.72 6.51
C ALA A 58 15.27 -1.86 5.63
N TYR A 59 14.40 -2.53 4.89
CA TYR A 59 14.76 -3.66 4.01
C TYR A 59 14.74 -3.32 2.52
N SER A 60 14.43 -2.10 2.14
CA SER A 60 14.29 -1.70 0.73
C SER A 60 15.57 -1.84 -0.10
N GLN A 61 16.75 -1.94 0.53
CA GLN A 61 18.04 -2.09 -0.18
C GLN A 61 18.54 -3.54 -0.21
N VAL A 62 17.77 -4.49 0.31
CA VAL A 62 18.17 -5.91 0.38
C VAL A 62 18.41 -6.48 -1.01
N GLU A 63 17.59 -6.14 -1.98
CA GLU A 63 17.66 -6.63 -3.35
C GLU A 63 19.00 -6.23 -4.01
N LEU A 64 19.31 -4.93 -4.00
CA LEU A 64 20.56 -4.42 -4.58
C LEU A 64 21.80 -4.92 -3.84
N LEU A 65 21.74 -4.97 -2.52
CA LEU A 65 22.82 -5.48 -1.68
C LEU A 65 23.02 -6.99 -1.88
N LEU A 66 21.95 -7.73 -2.14
CA LEU A 66 22.04 -9.15 -2.45
C LEU A 66 22.76 -9.39 -3.79
N CYS A 67 22.44 -8.60 -4.82
CA CYS A 67 23.13 -8.65 -6.10
C CYS A 67 24.64 -8.41 -5.94
N ASP A 68 25.04 -7.39 -5.19
CA ASP A 68 26.44 -7.09 -4.92
C ASP A 68 27.16 -8.21 -4.16
N THR A 69 26.51 -8.75 -3.11
CA THR A 69 27.11 -9.82 -2.29
C THR A 69 27.15 -11.17 -2.99
N LEU A 70 26.22 -11.45 -3.89
CA LEU A 70 26.24 -12.64 -4.75
C LEU A 70 27.38 -12.54 -5.78
N ALA A 71 27.61 -11.39 -6.37
CA ALA A 71 28.71 -11.16 -7.30
C ALA A 71 30.08 -11.43 -6.68
N ILE A 72 30.22 -11.22 -5.34
CA ILE A 72 31.46 -11.45 -4.57
C ILE A 72 31.50 -12.86 -3.97
N GLY A 73 30.44 -13.65 -4.05
CA GLY A 73 30.36 -15.00 -3.50
C GLY A 73 30.20 -15.12 -1.98
N ILE A 74 29.86 -14.01 -1.29
CA ILE A 74 29.79 -13.92 0.19
C ILE A 74 28.33 -13.74 0.69
N ALA A 75 27.34 -14.19 -0.05
CA ALA A 75 25.95 -13.98 0.28
C ALA A 75 25.47 -14.83 1.47
N LYS A 76 25.55 -14.28 2.68
CA LYS A 76 24.83 -14.83 3.85
C LYS A 76 23.57 -14.01 4.10
N PRO A 77 22.35 -14.58 4.01
CA PRO A 77 21.07 -13.82 4.12
C PRO A 77 20.98 -12.95 5.38
N SER A 78 21.41 -13.47 6.51
CA SER A 78 21.38 -12.73 7.78
C SER A 78 22.30 -11.51 7.80
N ARG A 79 23.43 -11.56 7.10
CA ARG A 79 24.34 -10.39 6.96
C ARG A 79 23.73 -9.34 6.05
N VAL A 80 23.16 -9.74 4.92
CA VAL A 80 22.51 -8.84 3.96
C VAL A 80 21.40 -8.03 4.64
N LEU A 81 20.56 -8.69 5.43
CA LEU A 81 19.49 -8.03 6.19
C LEU A 81 20.02 -7.03 7.22
N LYS A 82 21.06 -7.42 7.97
CA LYS A 82 21.68 -6.52 8.97
C LYS A 82 22.34 -5.32 8.30
N THR A 83 23.03 -5.53 7.18
CA THR A 83 23.71 -4.48 6.41
C THR A 83 22.71 -3.52 5.79
N SER A 84 21.58 -4.01 5.23
CA SER A 84 20.50 -3.16 4.70
C SER A 84 19.94 -2.25 5.81
N ARG A 85 19.64 -2.80 6.99
CA ARG A 85 19.20 -1.99 8.14
C ARG A 85 20.22 -0.93 8.55
N PHE A 86 21.51 -1.27 8.56
CA PHE A 86 22.58 -0.34 8.90
C PHE A 86 22.71 0.76 7.85
N LEU A 87 22.68 0.42 6.56
CA LEU A 87 22.71 1.37 5.45
C LEU A 87 21.55 2.38 5.54
N MET A 88 20.34 1.90 5.78
CA MET A 88 19.13 2.73 5.82
C MET A 88 18.96 3.52 7.13
N LYS A 89 19.80 3.28 8.13
CA LYS A 89 19.75 4.04 9.40
C LYS A 89 20.07 5.51 9.17
N GLY A 90 19.08 6.38 9.39
CA GLY A 90 19.16 7.83 9.18
C GLY A 90 18.75 8.31 7.76
N TYR A 91 18.54 7.41 6.80
CA TYR A 91 18.22 7.76 5.40
C TYR A 91 16.83 7.26 4.94
N LYS A 92 16.04 6.70 5.84
CA LYS A 92 14.68 6.18 5.54
C LYS A 92 13.76 7.25 4.95
N PHE A 93 13.84 8.48 5.48
CA PHE A 93 13.04 9.60 4.99
C PHE A 93 13.44 10.02 3.57
N GLN A 94 14.74 10.02 3.25
CA GLN A 94 15.20 10.32 1.89
C GLN A 94 14.71 9.28 0.88
N ARG A 95 14.66 8.01 1.30
CA ARG A 95 14.08 6.96 0.47
C ARG A 95 12.59 7.16 0.25
N PHE A 96 11.85 7.53 1.30
CA PHE A 96 10.44 7.88 1.19
C PHE A 96 10.19 9.03 0.21
N VAL A 97 11.01 10.10 0.28
CA VAL A 97 10.92 11.23 -0.67
C VAL A 97 11.18 10.78 -2.09
N LEU A 98 12.15 9.89 -2.31
CA LEU A 98 12.43 9.32 -3.64
C LEU A 98 11.21 8.53 -4.17
N ASP A 99 10.60 7.69 -3.35
CA ASP A 99 9.41 6.94 -3.75
C ASP A 99 8.22 7.88 -4.02
N LEU A 100 8.11 8.99 -3.27
CA LEU A 100 7.10 10.02 -3.52
C LEU A 100 7.32 10.72 -4.88
N GLN A 101 8.59 10.97 -5.25
CA GLN A 101 8.93 11.51 -6.57
C GLN A 101 8.65 10.53 -7.71
N LEU A 102 8.72 9.23 -7.43
CA LEU A 102 8.39 8.18 -8.41
C LEU A 102 6.89 7.89 -8.50
N LEU A 103 6.08 8.40 -7.56
CA LEU A 103 4.64 8.16 -7.51
C LEU A 103 3.90 8.56 -8.80
N PRO A 104 4.21 9.72 -9.47
CA PRO A 104 3.59 10.05 -10.75
C PRO A 104 3.83 8.99 -11.84
N TRP A 105 5.01 8.37 -11.83
CA TRP A 105 5.35 7.30 -12.77
C TRP A 105 4.57 6.01 -12.51
N TYR A 106 4.32 5.67 -11.24
CA TYR A 106 3.45 4.56 -10.88
C TYR A 106 1.98 4.83 -11.27
N LEU A 107 1.50 6.07 -11.08
CA LEU A 107 0.17 6.47 -11.54
C LEU A 107 0.05 6.38 -13.07
N LEU A 108 1.08 6.78 -13.81
CA LEU A 108 1.12 6.68 -15.26
C LEU A 108 1.00 5.21 -15.72
N ILE A 109 1.72 4.30 -15.08
CA ILE A 109 1.61 2.85 -15.35
C ILE A 109 0.18 2.38 -15.10
N TRP A 110 -0.45 2.82 -14.02
CA TRP A 110 -1.82 2.44 -13.65
C TRP A 110 -2.85 2.93 -14.67
N ILE A 111 -2.78 4.21 -15.06
CA ILE A 111 -3.69 4.83 -16.04
C ILE A 111 -3.52 4.20 -17.43
N SER A 112 -2.30 3.83 -17.82
CA SER A 112 -2.00 3.22 -19.14
C SER A 112 -2.24 1.71 -19.19
N PHE A 113 -2.91 1.13 -18.18
CA PHE A 113 -3.11 -0.33 -18.07
C PHE A 113 -1.80 -1.14 -18.20
N GLY A 114 -0.69 -0.57 -17.73
CA GLY A 114 0.61 -1.23 -17.74
C GLY A 114 1.47 -0.98 -19.00
N ILE A 115 0.96 -0.38 -20.06
CA ILE A 115 1.74 -0.12 -21.29
C ILE A 115 2.93 0.79 -21.01
N ALA A 116 2.75 1.82 -20.17
CA ALA A 116 3.81 2.72 -19.77
C ALA A 116 4.90 2.07 -18.90
N SER A 117 4.71 0.82 -18.47
CA SER A 117 5.72 0.12 -17.65
C SER A 117 7.03 -0.08 -18.40
N ILE A 118 6.97 -0.36 -19.70
CA ILE A 118 8.16 -0.64 -20.54
C ILE A 118 9.21 0.48 -20.47
N PRO A 119 8.87 1.76 -20.72
CA PRO A 119 9.84 2.85 -20.58
C PRO A 119 10.05 3.29 -19.12
N THR A 120 9.10 3.07 -18.23
CA THR A 120 9.15 3.58 -16.86
C THR A 120 9.97 2.69 -15.93
N PHE A 121 9.97 1.37 -16.10
CA PHE A 121 10.76 0.46 -15.27
C PHE A 121 12.26 0.78 -15.25
N PRO A 122 12.97 0.95 -16.41
CA PRO A 122 14.40 1.26 -16.37
C PRO A 122 14.67 2.58 -15.65
N TYR A 123 13.80 3.57 -15.76
CA TYR A 123 13.92 4.83 -15.04
C TYR A 123 13.79 4.66 -13.51
N ILE A 124 12.79 3.91 -13.06
CA ILE A 124 12.57 3.63 -11.64
C ILE A 124 13.77 2.87 -11.05
N TYR A 125 14.22 1.80 -11.71
CA TYR A 125 15.36 1.01 -11.26
C TYR A 125 16.67 1.80 -11.25
N SER A 126 16.92 2.63 -12.26
CA SER A 126 18.10 3.50 -12.29
C SER A 126 18.09 4.49 -11.13
N SER A 127 16.96 5.12 -10.84
CA SER A 127 16.82 6.05 -9.70
C SER A 127 17.11 5.37 -8.36
N GLN A 128 16.62 4.15 -8.19
CA GLN A 128 16.86 3.34 -6.99
C GLN A 128 18.33 2.92 -6.86
N PHE A 129 18.95 2.56 -7.98
CA PHE A 129 20.37 2.17 -8.03
C PHE A 129 21.30 3.35 -7.71
N PHE A 130 21.04 4.54 -8.25
CA PHE A 130 21.80 5.75 -7.92
C PHE A 130 21.67 6.13 -6.44
N PHE A 131 20.48 6.00 -5.89
CA PHE A 131 20.27 6.21 -4.46
C PHE A 131 21.11 5.23 -3.61
N TYR A 132 21.14 3.97 -4.00
CA TYR A 132 21.94 2.94 -3.33
C TYR A 132 23.44 3.25 -3.40
N GLN A 133 23.97 3.59 -4.56
CA GLN A 133 25.38 3.96 -4.71
C GLN A 133 25.75 5.17 -3.85
N ARG A 134 24.92 6.20 -3.86
CA ARG A 134 25.11 7.38 -3.02
C ARG A 134 25.13 7.03 -1.54
N LEU A 135 24.31 6.11 -1.13
CA LEU A 135 24.23 5.64 0.26
C LEU A 135 25.51 4.91 0.68
N LEU A 136 26.04 4.06 -0.20
CA LEU A 136 27.32 3.38 -0.01
C LEU A 136 28.47 4.37 0.13
N GLU A 137 28.57 5.37 -0.74
CA GLU A 137 29.62 6.40 -0.67
C GLU A 137 29.58 7.18 0.66
N ILE A 138 28.38 7.62 1.06
CA ILE A 138 28.23 8.38 2.32
C ILE A 138 28.66 7.53 3.54
N LYS A 139 28.31 6.25 3.53
CA LYS A 139 28.69 5.35 4.63
C LYS A 139 30.18 5.01 4.61
N ARG A 140 30.78 4.86 3.43
CA ARG A 140 32.22 4.64 3.26
C ARG A 140 33.05 5.82 3.79
N ARG A 141 32.60 7.06 3.59
CA ARG A 141 33.29 8.27 4.09
C ARG A 141 33.17 8.45 5.62
N LYS A 142 32.25 7.75 6.26
CA LYS A 142 32.02 7.87 7.71
C LYS A 142 32.68 6.77 8.54
N VAL A 143 33.31 5.80 7.90
CA VAL A 143 34.14 4.75 8.52
C VAL A 143 35.60 5.10 8.35
#